data_27f874343ca6b646d50bce1b61b9b22d
#
_entry.id   27f874343ca6b646d50bce1b61b9b22d
#
_cell.length_a   1.000
_cell.length_b   1.000
_cell.length_c   1.000
_cell.angle_alpha   90.00
_cell.angle_beta   90.00
_cell.angle_gamma   90.00
#
_symmetry.space_group_name_H-M   'P 1'
#
loop_
_entity.id
_entity.type
_entity.pdbx_description
1 polymer ?
#
loop_
_entity_poly.entity_id
_entity_poly.type
_entity_poly.pdbx_seq_one_letter_code
_entity_poly.pdbx_strand_id
1 'polypeptide(L)'
;SVPAGVYIVDTNFVTQEFVSQKRGYLTTQHDFHMLPNGHRILLGAEDVTVDMSVVVPGGHPAANVVGAVIQEVDCDGNVVMQWRSLDHLPITDSYENLTAPAIRYCHNNALWIDDDGNWLVSMRHSSQIIKVDRATGKVLWTLGGKRNEFTFIGEHEENAPTYFSYQHDI
;
A
#
# COMPACT_ATOMS: atom_id res chain seq x y z
N SER A 1 -5.70 0.60 -24.82
CA SER A 1 -4.91 1.02 -23.66
C SER A 1 -3.90 -0.07 -23.34
N VAL A 2 -2.66 0.28 -23.04
CA VAL A 2 -1.66 -0.65 -22.54
C VAL A 2 -2.10 -1.09 -21.12
N PRO A 3 -2.14 -2.38 -20.80
CA PRO A 3 -2.48 -2.83 -19.46
C PRO A 3 -1.49 -2.27 -18.42
N ALA A 4 -2.00 -1.86 -17.25
CA ALA A 4 -1.15 -1.47 -16.14
C ALA A 4 -0.46 -2.71 -15.55
N GLY A 5 0.86 -2.71 -15.50
CA GLY A 5 1.65 -3.84 -15.02
C GLY A 5 3.15 -3.61 -15.16
N VAL A 6 3.92 -4.62 -14.81
CA VAL A 6 5.39 -4.60 -14.86
C VAL A 6 5.86 -5.46 -16.04
N TYR A 7 6.72 -4.89 -16.87
CA TYR A 7 7.39 -5.59 -17.95
C TYR A 7 8.81 -5.97 -17.51
N ILE A 8 9.09 -7.25 -17.47
CA ILE A 8 10.44 -7.77 -17.22
C ILE A 8 11.10 -7.93 -18.57
N VAL A 9 12.24 -7.28 -18.79
CA VAL A 9 12.97 -7.27 -20.06
C VAL A 9 14.38 -7.83 -19.86
N ASP A 10 14.94 -8.40 -20.92
CA ASP A 10 16.33 -8.82 -20.94
C ASP A 10 17.29 -7.64 -21.22
N THR A 11 18.58 -7.93 -21.31
CA THR A 11 19.64 -6.95 -21.60
C THR A 11 19.54 -6.31 -22.99
N ASN A 12 18.72 -6.86 -23.89
CA ASN A 12 18.43 -6.31 -25.20
C ASN A 12 17.10 -5.54 -25.24
N PHE A 13 16.49 -5.31 -24.07
CA PHE A 13 15.16 -4.68 -23.91
C PHE A 13 14.01 -5.47 -24.57
N VAL A 14 14.19 -6.78 -24.72
CA VAL A 14 13.12 -7.67 -25.19
C VAL A 14 12.30 -8.14 -24.00
N THR A 15 10.98 -7.91 -24.05
CA THR A 15 10.05 -8.34 -22.99
C THR A 15 10.08 -9.86 -22.85
N GLN A 16 10.42 -10.33 -21.67
CA GLN A 16 10.42 -11.75 -21.30
C GLN A 16 9.12 -12.11 -20.56
N GLU A 17 8.60 -11.19 -19.75
CA GLU A 17 7.41 -11.42 -18.94
C GLU A 17 6.62 -10.13 -18.77
N PHE A 18 5.30 -10.25 -18.64
CA PHE A 18 4.40 -9.19 -18.19
C PHE A 18 3.63 -9.66 -16.95
N VAL A 19 3.75 -8.92 -15.85
CA VAL A 19 3.12 -9.25 -14.57
C VAL A 19 2.19 -8.11 -14.16
N SER A 20 0.98 -8.47 -13.74
CA SER A 20 0.00 -7.51 -13.26
C SER A 20 -0.79 -8.05 -12.08
N GLN A 21 -1.40 -7.16 -11.33
CA GLN A 21 -2.39 -7.51 -10.30
C GLN A 21 -3.48 -8.39 -10.92
N LYS A 22 -3.97 -9.33 -10.15
CA LYS A 22 -5.04 -10.26 -10.52
C LYS A 22 -6.37 -9.82 -9.89
N ARG A 23 -7.44 -10.51 -10.25
CA ARG A 23 -8.77 -10.34 -9.65
C ARG A 23 -9.36 -8.93 -9.84
N GLY A 24 -8.98 -8.24 -10.92
CA GLY A 24 -9.52 -6.92 -11.28
C GLY A 24 -8.89 -5.73 -10.57
N TYR A 25 -7.88 -5.92 -9.74
CA TYR A 25 -7.16 -4.82 -9.11
C TYR A 25 -6.25 -4.10 -10.09
N LEU A 26 -6.01 -2.81 -9.84
CA LEU A 26 -5.10 -2.00 -10.63
C LEU A 26 -3.66 -2.18 -10.15
N THR A 27 -2.73 -2.47 -11.05
CA THR A 27 -1.30 -2.42 -10.75
C THR A 27 -0.85 -0.97 -10.71
N THR A 28 -0.16 -0.56 -9.66
CA THR A 28 0.49 0.74 -9.58
C THR A 28 1.94 0.62 -10.07
N GLN A 29 2.54 1.76 -10.41
CA GLN A 29 3.89 1.83 -10.97
C GLN A 29 4.97 2.11 -9.90
N HIS A 30 4.66 1.84 -8.62
CA HIS A 30 5.57 2.17 -7.52
C HIS A 30 6.61 1.07 -7.36
N ASP A 31 6.34 0.05 -6.60
CA ASP A 31 7.33 -0.93 -6.25
C ASP A 31 6.99 -2.34 -6.74
N PHE A 32 8.03 -3.15 -6.98
CA PHE A 32 7.90 -4.49 -7.51
C PHE A 32 9.07 -5.36 -7.03
N HIS A 33 8.78 -6.54 -6.49
CA HIS A 33 9.81 -7.47 -6.03
C HIS A 33 9.75 -8.81 -6.77
N MET A 34 10.92 -9.30 -7.15
CA MET A 34 11.13 -10.68 -7.59
C MET A 34 11.79 -11.46 -6.46
N LEU A 35 11.12 -12.48 -5.98
CA LEU A 35 11.63 -13.32 -4.90
C LEU A 35 12.55 -14.43 -5.43
N PRO A 36 13.48 -14.95 -4.60
CA PRO A 36 14.37 -16.04 -5.00
C PRO A 36 13.64 -17.32 -5.43
N ASN A 37 12.44 -17.56 -4.94
CA ASN A 37 11.58 -18.68 -5.33
C ASN A 37 10.81 -18.45 -6.64
N GLY A 38 11.05 -17.31 -7.30
CA GLY A 38 10.38 -16.95 -8.54
C GLY A 38 9.02 -16.27 -8.37
N HIS A 39 8.53 -16.05 -7.15
CA HIS A 39 7.30 -15.29 -6.93
C HIS A 39 7.53 -13.80 -7.19
N ARG A 40 6.44 -13.06 -7.45
CA ARG A 40 6.44 -11.61 -7.67
C ARG A 40 5.50 -10.95 -6.66
N ILE A 41 5.96 -9.84 -6.06
CA ILE A 41 5.11 -9.00 -5.24
C ILE A 41 4.84 -7.70 -5.99
N LEU A 42 3.55 -7.34 -6.09
CA LEU A 42 3.09 -6.15 -6.78
C LEU A 42 2.31 -5.25 -5.84
N LEU A 43 2.58 -3.96 -5.92
CA LEU A 43 1.73 -2.93 -5.34
C LEU A 43 0.59 -2.59 -6.30
N GLY A 44 -0.58 -2.38 -5.74
CA GLY A 44 -1.78 -2.09 -6.50
C GLY A 44 -2.77 -1.26 -5.73
N ALA A 45 -3.90 -1.02 -6.37
CA ALA A 45 -4.99 -0.23 -5.82
C ALA A 45 -6.36 -0.83 -6.18
N GLU A 46 -7.34 -0.51 -5.35
CA GLU A 46 -8.75 -0.77 -5.60
C GLU A 46 -9.57 0.49 -5.42
N ASP A 47 -10.63 0.62 -6.20
CA ASP A 47 -11.63 1.68 -6.06
C ASP A 47 -12.90 1.10 -5.43
N VAL A 48 -13.32 1.65 -4.28
CA VAL A 48 -14.52 1.20 -3.55
C VAL A 48 -15.40 2.40 -3.23
N THR A 49 -16.69 2.29 -3.51
CA THR A 49 -17.67 3.31 -3.08
C THR A 49 -17.97 3.13 -1.59
N VAL A 50 -17.73 4.16 -0.80
CA VAL A 50 -17.95 4.18 0.65
C VAL A 50 -18.86 5.35 1.03
N ASP A 51 -19.81 5.09 1.90
CA ASP A 51 -20.56 6.15 2.57
C ASP A 51 -19.70 6.77 3.67
N MET A 52 -19.01 7.85 3.31
CA MET A 52 -18.14 8.56 4.24
C MET A 52 -18.92 9.41 5.26
N SER A 53 -20.22 9.65 5.07
CA SER A 53 -21.05 10.40 6.01
C SER A 53 -21.23 9.69 7.37
N VAL A 54 -21.10 8.35 7.36
CA VAL A 54 -21.11 7.53 8.58
C VAL A 54 -19.71 7.35 9.19
N VAL A 55 -18.66 7.78 8.48
CA VAL A 55 -17.26 7.65 8.91
C VAL A 55 -16.76 8.95 9.54
N VAL A 56 -17.06 10.10 8.89
CA VAL A 56 -16.66 11.43 9.39
C VAL A 56 -17.79 12.44 9.18
N PRO A 57 -17.95 13.43 10.09
CA PRO A 57 -18.92 14.50 9.90
C PRO A 57 -18.68 15.27 8.59
N GLY A 58 -19.70 15.41 7.76
CA GLY A 58 -19.62 16.06 6.45
C GLY A 58 -19.03 15.20 5.35
N GLY A 59 -18.79 13.90 5.60
CA GLY A 59 -18.34 12.95 4.60
C GLY A 59 -19.32 12.79 3.45
N HIS A 60 -18.79 12.52 2.24
CA HIS A 60 -19.59 12.30 1.05
C HIS A 60 -20.30 10.94 1.12
N PRO A 61 -21.64 10.85 0.87
CA PRO A 61 -22.39 9.58 1.06
C PRO A 61 -22.06 8.49 0.02
N ALA A 62 -21.33 8.83 -1.04
CA ALA A 62 -20.87 7.89 -2.07
C ALA A 62 -19.47 8.31 -2.55
N ALA A 63 -18.51 8.37 -1.63
CA ALA A 63 -17.13 8.69 -1.96
C ALA A 63 -16.46 7.52 -2.70
N ASN A 64 -15.69 7.81 -3.74
CA ASN A 64 -14.74 6.85 -4.30
C ASN A 64 -13.49 6.80 -3.41
N VAL A 65 -13.33 5.72 -2.66
CA VAL A 65 -12.17 5.50 -1.79
C VAL A 65 -11.19 4.56 -2.49
N VAL A 66 -9.97 5.06 -2.71
CA VAL A 66 -8.89 4.27 -3.29
C VAL A 66 -8.07 3.65 -2.17
N GLY A 67 -8.19 2.33 -2.04
CA GLY A 67 -7.42 1.50 -1.11
C GLY A 67 -6.15 0.93 -1.75
N ALA A 68 -5.19 0.54 -0.91
CA ALA A 68 -3.99 -0.18 -1.33
C ALA A 68 -4.25 -1.68 -1.39
N VAL A 69 -3.67 -2.32 -2.41
CA VAL A 69 -3.66 -3.78 -2.55
C VAL A 69 -2.23 -4.25 -2.77
N ILE A 70 -1.85 -5.31 -2.09
CA ILE A 70 -0.58 -5.99 -2.31
C ILE A 70 -0.89 -7.42 -2.68
N GLN A 71 -0.32 -7.90 -3.78
CA GLN A 71 -0.43 -9.30 -4.17
C GLN A 71 0.94 -9.91 -4.36
N GLU A 72 1.09 -11.12 -3.82
CA GLU A 72 2.15 -12.04 -4.20
C GLU A 72 1.57 -13.06 -5.18
N VAL A 73 2.22 -13.22 -6.31
CA VAL A 73 1.85 -14.19 -7.35
C VAL A 73 2.99 -15.17 -7.56
N ASP A 74 2.67 -16.44 -7.79
CA ASP A 74 3.64 -17.48 -8.12
C ASP A 74 4.10 -17.41 -9.59
N CYS A 75 4.97 -18.34 -10.00
CA CYS A 75 5.49 -18.41 -11.37
C CYS A 75 4.41 -18.71 -12.42
N ASP A 76 3.30 -19.32 -12.02
CA ASP A 76 2.15 -19.64 -12.88
C ASP A 76 1.12 -18.50 -12.91
N GLY A 77 1.36 -17.42 -12.14
CA GLY A 77 0.49 -16.25 -12.05
C GLY A 77 -0.70 -16.42 -11.10
N ASN A 78 -0.69 -17.45 -10.23
CA ASN A 78 -1.70 -17.59 -9.19
C ASN A 78 -1.40 -16.67 -8.01
N VAL A 79 -2.44 -16.10 -7.43
CA VAL A 79 -2.33 -15.29 -6.21
C VAL A 79 -2.15 -16.22 -5.01
N VAL A 80 -0.97 -16.19 -4.40
CA VAL A 80 -0.63 -16.97 -3.21
C VAL A 80 -0.83 -16.17 -1.92
N MET A 81 -0.74 -14.84 -2.00
CA MET A 81 -1.06 -13.92 -0.89
C MET A 81 -1.69 -12.65 -1.45
N GLN A 82 -2.70 -12.13 -0.75
CA GLN A 82 -3.33 -10.86 -1.03
C GLN A 82 -3.60 -10.11 0.27
N TRP A 83 -3.23 -8.85 0.28
CA TRP A 83 -3.50 -7.93 1.38
C TRP A 83 -4.21 -6.68 0.86
N ARG A 84 -5.24 -6.22 1.60
CA ARG A 84 -6.00 -5.01 1.24
C ARG A 84 -6.04 -4.08 2.43
N SER A 85 -5.70 -2.83 2.22
CA SER A 85 -5.69 -1.84 3.29
C SER A 85 -7.08 -1.62 3.92
N LEU A 86 -8.16 -1.74 3.14
CA LEU A 86 -9.53 -1.57 3.63
C LEU A 86 -9.95 -2.65 4.65
N ASP A 87 -9.27 -3.79 4.67
CA ASP A 87 -9.55 -4.87 5.63
C ASP A 87 -8.77 -4.70 6.95
N HIS A 88 -7.74 -3.81 6.98
CA HIS A 88 -6.79 -3.73 8.09
C HIS A 88 -6.59 -2.34 8.66
N LEU A 89 -6.77 -1.28 7.86
CA LEU A 89 -6.46 0.10 8.23
C LEU A 89 -7.72 0.98 8.14
N PRO A 90 -8.05 1.74 9.18
CA PRO A 90 -9.13 2.70 9.12
C PRO A 90 -8.86 3.81 8.08
N ILE A 91 -9.87 4.20 7.34
CA ILE A 91 -9.79 5.33 6.41
C ILE A 91 -9.41 6.63 7.14
N THR A 92 -9.81 6.74 8.40
CA THR A 92 -9.54 7.90 9.27
C THR A 92 -8.06 8.08 9.64
N ASP A 93 -7.20 7.11 9.37
CA ASP A 93 -5.75 7.26 9.56
C ASP A 93 -5.12 8.21 8.54
N SER A 94 -5.81 8.46 7.43
CA SER A 94 -5.35 9.38 6.39
C SER A 94 -5.30 10.83 6.85
N TYR A 95 -4.35 11.60 6.29
CA TYR A 95 -4.27 13.07 6.39
C TYR A 95 -4.94 13.77 5.19
N GLU A 96 -5.48 13.01 4.25
CA GLU A 96 -6.24 13.54 3.11
C GLU A 96 -7.61 14.10 3.55
N ASN A 97 -8.23 14.89 2.67
CA ASN A 97 -9.58 15.41 2.93
C ASN A 97 -10.63 14.29 2.84
N LEU A 98 -11.07 13.81 3.99
CA LEU A 98 -12.03 12.71 4.10
C LEU A 98 -13.48 13.09 3.77
N THR A 99 -13.77 14.37 3.51
CA THR A 99 -15.10 14.83 3.04
C THR A 99 -15.19 14.94 1.52
N ALA A 100 -14.08 14.73 0.81
CA ALA A 100 -14.03 14.77 -0.64
C ALA A 100 -14.81 13.62 -1.29
N PRO A 101 -15.34 13.81 -2.52
CA PRO A 101 -16.00 12.72 -3.26
C PRO A 101 -15.05 11.66 -3.79
N ALA A 102 -13.72 11.91 -3.77
CA ALA A 102 -12.68 10.95 -4.13
C ALA A 102 -11.52 11.04 -3.13
N ILE A 103 -11.13 9.93 -2.54
CA ILE A 103 -10.18 9.86 -1.43
C ILE A 103 -9.18 8.75 -1.70
N ARG A 104 -7.89 9.09 -1.80
CA ARG A 104 -6.78 8.12 -1.81
C ARG A 104 -6.22 8.02 -0.41
N TYR A 105 -6.80 7.18 0.46
CA TYR A 105 -6.54 7.31 1.88
C TYR A 105 -5.18 6.80 2.37
N CYS A 106 -4.57 5.82 1.73
CA CYS A 106 -3.27 5.28 2.17
C CYS A 106 -2.13 5.51 1.17
N HIS A 107 -2.31 5.22 -0.12
CA HIS A 107 -1.30 5.37 -1.18
C HIS A 107 0.01 4.63 -0.83
N ASN A 108 0.00 3.29 -0.97
CA ASN A 108 1.18 2.46 -0.83
C ASN A 108 2.18 2.74 -1.96
N ASN A 109 3.42 3.06 -1.62
CA ASN A 109 4.43 3.49 -2.59
C ASN A 109 5.78 2.78 -2.48
N ALA A 110 6.02 2.04 -1.40
CA ALA A 110 7.19 1.19 -1.26
C ALA A 110 6.86 -0.03 -0.41
N LEU A 111 7.57 -1.11 -0.67
CA LEU A 111 7.50 -2.35 0.09
C LEU A 111 8.93 -2.88 0.29
N TRP A 112 9.26 -3.28 1.49
CA TRP A 112 10.50 -4.00 1.80
C TRP A 112 10.18 -5.33 2.45
N ILE A 113 10.99 -6.34 2.17
CA ILE A 113 10.89 -7.64 2.83
C ILE A 113 11.95 -7.64 3.94
N ASP A 114 11.47 -7.63 5.18
CA ASP A 114 12.32 -7.61 6.36
C ASP A 114 13.04 -8.95 6.55
N ASP A 115 14.05 -8.97 7.40
CA ASP A 115 14.89 -10.15 7.68
C ASP A 115 14.10 -11.36 8.19
N ASP A 116 12.94 -11.12 8.82
CA ASP A 116 12.01 -12.17 9.27
C ASP A 116 11.02 -12.63 8.18
N GLY A 117 11.14 -12.09 6.95
CA GLY A 117 10.28 -12.42 5.82
C GLY A 117 8.94 -11.70 5.78
N ASN A 118 8.63 -10.85 6.76
CA ASN A 118 7.44 -10.00 6.79
C ASN A 118 7.60 -8.77 5.91
N TRP A 119 6.49 -8.09 5.63
CA TRP A 119 6.51 -6.89 4.78
C TRP A 119 6.57 -5.62 5.61
N LEU A 120 7.46 -4.69 5.25
CA LEU A 120 7.38 -3.29 5.61
C LEU A 120 6.71 -2.57 4.45
N VAL A 121 5.69 -1.76 4.72
CA VAL A 121 4.93 -1.07 3.67
C VAL A 121 4.82 0.41 3.99
N SER A 122 5.31 1.25 3.08
CA SER A 122 5.19 2.71 3.18
C SER A 122 3.82 3.15 2.69
N MET A 123 3.09 3.89 3.54
CA MET A 123 1.76 4.45 3.29
C MET A 123 1.83 5.97 3.30
N ARG A 124 1.93 6.60 2.11
CA ARG A 124 2.19 8.03 1.94
C ARG A 124 1.16 8.93 2.61
N HIS A 125 -0.13 8.70 2.34
CA HIS A 125 -1.19 9.62 2.76
C HIS A 125 -1.60 9.45 4.23
N SER A 126 -1.17 8.38 4.89
CA SER A 126 -1.27 8.22 6.34
C SER A 126 0.04 8.51 7.07
N SER A 127 1.12 8.87 6.32
CA SER A 127 2.45 9.19 6.88
C SER A 127 2.95 8.10 7.83
N GLN A 128 2.78 6.84 7.44
CA GLN A 128 3.13 5.69 8.28
C GLN A 128 3.85 4.61 7.49
N ILE A 129 4.68 3.85 8.18
CA ILE A 129 5.22 2.57 7.73
C ILE A 129 4.59 1.49 8.61
N ILE A 130 4.05 0.47 8.01
CA ILE A 130 3.46 -0.66 8.73
C ILE A 130 4.27 -1.92 8.49
N LYS A 131 4.36 -2.78 9.51
CA LYS A 131 4.85 -4.15 9.35
C LYS A 131 3.67 -5.11 9.26
N VAL A 132 3.64 -5.89 8.19
CA VAL A 132 2.57 -6.86 7.92
C VAL A 132 3.14 -8.26 8.00
N ASP A 133 2.53 -9.10 8.81
CA ASP A 133 2.79 -10.54 8.83
C ASP A 133 2.36 -11.13 7.46
N ARG A 134 3.34 -11.62 6.71
CA ARG A 134 3.11 -12.09 5.33
C ARG A 134 2.22 -13.35 5.28
N ALA A 135 2.20 -14.17 6.33
CA ALA A 135 1.40 -15.39 6.33
C ALA A 135 -0.07 -15.13 6.67
N THR A 136 -0.35 -14.15 7.54
CA THR A 136 -1.69 -13.90 8.07
C THR A 136 -2.33 -12.60 7.59
N GLY A 137 -1.53 -11.67 7.05
CA GLY A 137 -1.96 -10.31 6.68
C GLY A 137 -2.14 -9.37 7.88
N LYS A 138 -1.85 -9.82 9.11
CA LYS A 138 -2.00 -8.99 10.31
C LYS A 138 -0.96 -7.88 10.34
N VAL A 139 -1.40 -6.64 10.63
CA VAL A 139 -0.48 -5.55 10.95
C VAL A 139 0.14 -5.83 12.32
N LEU A 140 1.47 -5.94 12.37
CA LEU A 140 2.24 -6.25 13.57
C LEU A 140 2.55 -5.01 14.38
N TRP A 141 2.89 -3.92 13.70
CA TRP A 141 3.14 -2.61 14.29
C TRP A 141 3.03 -1.48 13.24
N THR A 142 2.92 -0.25 13.73
CA THR A 142 2.84 0.97 12.94
C THR A 142 3.88 1.98 13.42
N LEU A 143 4.73 2.47 12.51
CA LEU A 143 5.70 3.54 12.72
C LEU A 143 5.20 4.82 12.04
N GLY A 144 5.08 5.91 12.78
CA GLY A 144 4.57 7.19 12.28
C GLY A 144 3.05 7.26 12.16
N GLY A 145 2.56 8.36 11.61
CA GLY A 145 1.13 8.60 11.44
C GLY A 145 0.34 8.71 12.75
N LYS A 146 -0.99 8.60 12.63
CA LYS A 146 -1.92 8.74 13.77
C LYS A 146 -1.89 7.55 14.74
N ARG A 147 -1.31 6.42 14.31
CA ARG A 147 -1.23 5.17 15.10
C ARG A 147 0.18 4.78 15.48
N ASN A 148 1.09 5.75 15.51
CA ASN A 148 2.48 5.50 15.85
C ASN A 148 2.64 4.77 17.20
N GLU A 149 3.37 3.66 17.20
CA GLU A 149 3.67 2.83 18.39
C GLU A 149 5.11 3.01 18.88
N PHE A 150 5.89 3.92 18.25
CA PHE A 150 7.32 4.08 18.52
C PHE A 150 7.64 5.43 19.16
N THR A 151 8.72 5.48 19.92
CA THR A 151 9.31 6.72 20.42
C THR A 151 10.45 7.14 19.50
N PHE A 152 10.38 8.35 18.96
CA PHE A 152 11.46 8.94 18.18
C PHE A 152 12.45 9.65 19.13
N ILE A 153 13.71 9.20 19.14
CA ILE A 153 14.74 9.75 20.01
C ILE A 153 15.47 10.85 19.26
N GLY A 154 15.52 12.06 19.86
CA GLY A 154 16.22 13.22 19.29
C GLY A 154 15.43 13.95 18.20
N GLU A 155 14.20 13.56 17.92
CA GLU A 155 13.29 14.27 17.01
C GLU A 155 12.40 15.26 17.77
N HIS A 156 11.99 16.32 17.07
CA HIS A 156 11.10 17.35 17.57
C HIS A 156 9.83 17.41 16.71
N GLU A 157 8.67 17.35 17.35
CA GLU A 157 7.37 17.35 16.67
C GLU A 157 7.10 18.61 15.85
N GLU A 158 7.74 19.75 16.18
CA GLU A 158 7.63 20.98 15.41
C GLU A 158 8.14 20.87 13.98
N ASN A 159 8.98 19.90 13.67
CA ASN A 159 9.49 19.68 12.32
C ASN A 159 8.48 18.95 11.42
N ALA A 160 7.74 17.99 11.99
CA ALA A 160 6.64 17.31 11.35
C ALA A 160 5.76 16.67 12.42
N PRO A 161 4.44 16.96 12.47
CA PRO A 161 3.53 16.39 13.48
C PRO A 161 3.47 14.86 13.49
N THR A 162 3.97 14.24 12.43
CA THR A 162 4.04 12.78 12.23
C THR A 162 5.49 12.26 12.25
N TYR A 163 6.47 13.10 12.66
CA TYR A 163 7.93 12.90 12.63
C TYR A 163 8.51 12.78 11.22
N PHE A 164 7.84 12.12 10.29
CA PHE A 164 8.03 12.16 8.84
C PHE A 164 6.66 12.26 8.17
N SER A 165 6.63 12.72 6.94
CA SER A 165 5.37 13.01 6.26
C SER A 165 5.49 12.76 4.77
N TYR A 166 4.45 12.13 4.19
CA TYR A 166 4.33 11.89 2.76
C TYR A 166 5.56 11.21 2.14
N GLN A 167 6.21 10.31 2.88
CA GLN A 167 7.41 9.58 2.44
C GLN A 167 7.13 8.72 1.19
N HIS A 168 8.19 8.50 0.40
CA HIS A 168 8.15 7.70 -0.85
C HIS A 168 9.27 6.68 -0.90
N ASP A 169 9.63 6.08 0.21
CA ASP A 169 10.54 4.95 0.34
C ASP A 169 10.54 4.45 1.79
N ILE A 170 11.30 3.34 2.05
CA ILE A 170 11.50 2.75 3.39
C ILE A 170 12.99 2.60 3.63
#